data_f4ba7982ae51fa6ecf4949979309e468
#
_entry.id   f4ba7982ae51fa6ecf4949979309e468
#
_cell.length_a   1.000
_cell.length_b   1.000
_cell.length_c   1.000
_cell.angle_alpha   90.00
_cell.angle_beta   90.00
_cell.angle_gamma   90.00
#
_symmetry.space_group_name_H-M   'P 1'
#
loop_
_entity.id
_entity.type
_entity.pdbx_description
1 polymer ?
#
loop_
_entity_poly.entity_id
_entity_poly.type
_entity_poly.pdbx_seq_one_letter_code
_entity_poly.pdbx_strand_id
1 'polypeptide(L)'
;MKQFFKYVAATIVGLFAFCLIFGIFGFISLIGMVASSSSTPTIKDKSVMVLTLQGEIIDRAEDNWLGQITGNQFNTLGMNEILSAIKKAKTEEKIKGIYLEAGALQADYATIQEIRNALADFKKSGKWIIAYGDAFSQGSYYLASIANQVYVNPEGNIDWHGISSQPQYIKDVAAKFGVHFTVVKVGKYKSFTETYTEDKMSDANREQVSRYINGLWQQMLTDVSNSRKISKDSLNHYADGLMVFDDSKLLKSRKFVDGFCYYDEIRNIVKKQLGLKPDQKIAQVSMKDVNAAINDNNMMGDEIAVYYCQGSIVRMATPSIYGDEQQIVSSDVVRDLEELAEDKNVKAVVLRINSGGGDAYASEQIWHAVSELNKKKPVVVSMGGMAASGAYYMSMGARYVMAQPTTLTGSIGIFGALPDFSNLLTKKLGFKYDEVKTNKNSAYMGAGTARPWSQEEITHLQAYVNRGYALFRKRVADGRKMNVEEVEKIAQGRVWLGTDAKKIKLIDGFGSLDDAIVKAAQLAKISDYQTTEYPMQADWMEQLLSQVSDNSGNYLDEQLKLTLGNLYQPFVMIRNMKEKEPVQAALPFFLNIN
;
A
#
# COMPACT_ATOMS: atom_id res chain seq x y z
N MET A 1 11.41 -47.45 -44.22
CA MET A 1 10.76 -46.14 -43.92
C MET A 1 9.37 -46.22 -43.31
N LYS A 2 8.39 -46.96 -43.84
CA LYS A 2 7.03 -47.03 -43.27
C LYS A 2 7.00 -47.55 -41.81
N GLN A 3 7.83 -48.52 -41.44
CA GLN A 3 7.88 -49.05 -40.06
C GLN A 3 8.53 -48.02 -39.10
N PHE A 4 9.55 -47.28 -39.49
CA PHE A 4 10.18 -46.24 -38.70
C PHE A 4 9.18 -45.14 -38.31
N PHE A 5 8.41 -44.63 -39.28
CA PHE A 5 7.37 -43.63 -38.99
C PHE A 5 6.24 -44.18 -38.09
N LYS A 6 5.96 -45.47 -38.16
CA LYS A 6 4.96 -46.13 -37.28
C LYS A 6 5.43 -46.17 -35.82
N TYR A 7 6.72 -46.42 -35.56
CA TYR A 7 7.29 -46.39 -34.23
C TYR A 7 7.41 -44.98 -33.68
N VAL A 8 7.83 -44.04 -34.51
CA VAL A 8 7.90 -42.60 -34.11
C VAL A 8 6.50 -42.08 -33.74
N ALA A 9 5.48 -42.39 -34.55
CA ALA A 9 4.11 -41.98 -34.22
C ALA A 9 3.58 -42.65 -32.94
N ALA A 10 3.88 -43.97 -32.73
CA ALA A 10 3.50 -44.67 -31.51
C ALA A 10 4.18 -44.09 -30.26
N THR A 11 5.45 -43.68 -30.35
CA THR A 11 6.19 -43.05 -29.25
C THR A 11 5.60 -41.66 -28.92
N ILE A 12 5.29 -40.85 -29.93
CA ILE A 12 4.66 -39.55 -29.74
C ILE A 12 3.29 -39.69 -29.07
N VAL A 13 2.45 -40.63 -29.53
CA VAL A 13 1.14 -40.88 -28.92
C VAL A 13 1.29 -41.42 -27.49
N GLY A 14 2.27 -42.30 -27.23
CA GLY A 14 2.58 -42.80 -25.90
C GLY A 14 3.04 -41.67 -24.94
N LEU A 15 3.89 -40.78 -25.43
CA LEU A 15 4.36 -39.63 -24.65
C LEU A 15 3.22 -38.64 -24.34
N PHE A 16 2.37 -38.41 -25.32
CA PHE A 16 1.19 -37.56 -25.15
C PHE A 16 0.19 -38.15 -24.14
N ALA A 17 -0.10 -39.47 -24.24
CA ALA A 17 -0.94 -40.17 -23.29
C ALA A 17 -0.34 -40.17 -21.86
N PHE A 18 0.98 -40.33 -21.74
CA PHE A 18 1.69 -40.25 -20.49
C PHE A 18 1.57 -38.86 -19.86
N CYS A 19 1.87 -37.78 -20.62
CA CYS A 19 1.71 -36.42 -20.16
C CYS A 19 0.26 -36.10 -19.74
N LEU A 20 -0.72 -36.60 -20.48
CA LEU A 20 -2.13 -36.40 -20.20
C LEU A 20 -2.57 -37.13 -18.92
N ILE A 21 -2.12 -38.36 -18.70
CA ILE A 21 -2.40 -39.14 -17.48
C ILE A 21 -1.72 -38.44 -16.27
N PHE A 22 -0.45 -38.10 -16.38
CA PHE A 22 0.25 -37.38 -15.28
C PHE A 22 -0.31 -35.98 -15.01
N GLY A 23 -0.76 -35.29 -16.07
CA GLY A 23 -1.48 -34.01 -15.93
C GLY A 23 -2.79 -34.16 -15.16
N ILE A 24 -3.58 -35.20 -15.48
CA ILE A 24 -4.83 -35.50 -14.76
C ILE A 24 -4.56 -35.89 -13.30
N PHE A 25 -3.57 -36.77 -13.04
CA PHE A 25 -3.20 -37.13 -11.66
C PHE A 25 -2.66 -35.95 -10.87
N GLY A 26 -1.84 -35.08 -11.48
CA GLY A 26 -1.38 -33.83 -10.89
C GLY A 26 -2.54 -32.88 -10.53
N PHE A 27 -3.48 -32.74 -11.45
CA PHE A 27 -4.67 -31.90 -11.26
C PHE A 27 -5.62 -32.46 -10.16
N ILE A 28 -5.85 -33.78 -10.13
CA ILE A 28 -6.64 -34.42 -9.06
C ILE A 28 -5.93 -34.31 -7.71
N SER A 29 -4.60 -34.44 -7.68
CA SER A 29 -3.81 -34.28 -6.46
C SER A 29 -3.88 -32.82 -5.95
N LEU A 30 -3.86 -31.84 -6.86
CA LEU A 30 -4.01 -30.42 -6.57
C LEU A 30 -5.41 -30.11 -6.00
N ILE A 31 -6.47 -30.62 -6.63
CA ILE A 31 -7.84 -30.51 -6.12
C ILE A 31 -7.97 -31.20 -4.75
N GLY A 32 -7.34 -32.35 -4.55
CA GLY A 32 -7.33 -33.07 -3.27
C GLY A 32 -6.63 -32.27 -2.17
N MET A 33 -5.53 -31.55 -2.48
CA MET A 33 -4.86 -30.65 -1.55
C MET A 33 -5.73 -29.44 -1.18
N VAL A 34 -6.35 -28.81 -2.18
CA VAL A 34 -7.27 -27.68 -1.97
C VAL A 34 -8.50 -28.12 -1.17
N ALA A 35 -9.09 -29.25 -1.49
CA ALA A 35 -10.24 -29.81 -0.78
C ALA A 35 -9.90 -30.24 0.67
N SER A 36 -8.69 -30.72 0.93
CA SER A 36 -8.24 -31.06 2.29
C SER A 36 -7.96 -29.86 3.18
N SER A 37 -7.71 -28.69 2.59
CA SER A 37 -7.55 -27.42 3.32
C SER A 37 -8.89 -26.78 3.74
N SER A 38 -10.03 -27.32 3.28
CA SER A 38 -11.37 -26.75 3.54
C SER A 38 -12.03 -27.21 4.86
N SER A 39 -11.35 -27.97 5.74
CA SER A 39 -11.88 -28.25 7.08
C SER A 39 -11.82 -27.01 7.95
N THR A 40 -12.99 -26.50 8.34
CA THR A 40 -13.07 -25.35 9.28
C THR A 40 -12.25 -25.65 10.55
N PRO A 41 -11.20 -24.89 10.84
CA PRO A 41 -10.37 -25.12 12.01
C PRO A 41 -11.16 -24.94 13.29
N THR A 42 -10.93 -25.81 14.28
CA THR A 42 -11.65 -25.75 15.57
C THR A 42 -10.79 -25.03 16.60
N ILE A 43 -11.30 -23.93 17.16
CA ILE A 43 -10.66 -23.21 18.25
C ILE A 43 -10.88 -23.98 19.57
N LYS A 44 -9.79 -24.44 20.21
CA LYS A 44 -9.81 -25.13 21.50
C LYS A 44 -9.86 -24.15 22.65
N ASP A 45 -10.37 -24.60 23.80
CA ASP A 45 -10.30 -23.75 25.00
C ASP A 45 -8.85 -23.42 25.39
N LYS A 46 -8.64 -22.24 25.97
CA LYS A 46 -7.32 -21.66 26.27
C LYS A 46 -6.38 -21.53 25.08
N SER A 47 -6.93 -21.30 23.90
CA SER A 47 -6.14 -21.00 22.71
C SER A 47 -5.45 -19.64 22.79
N VAL A 48 -4.30 -19.54 22.13
CA VAL A 48 -3.56 -18.29 21.90
C VAL A 48 -3.50 -18.04 20.41
N MET A 49 -3.92 -16.86 19.98
CA MET A 49 -3.71 -16.45 18.59
C MET A 49 -2.25 -16.07 18.39
N VAL A 50 -1.57 -16.76 17.49
CA VAL A 50 -0.23 -16.41 17.04
C VAL A 50 -0.38 -15.43 15.89
N LEU A 51 0.05 -14.20 16.10
CA LEU A 51 0.05 -13.13 15.12
C LEU A 51 1.49 -12.86 14.70
N THR A 52 1.90 -13.50 13.62
CA THR A 52 3.23 -13.30 13.03
C THR A 52 3.14 -12.18 11.99
N LEU A 53 3.77 -11.05 12.28
CA LEU A 53 3.84 -9.89 11.39
C LEU A 53 5.26 -9.77 10.84
N GLN A 54 5.44 -10.20 9.61
CA GLN A 54 6.73 -10.18 8.90
C GLN A 54 6.48 -10.01 7.40
N GLY A 55 7.30 -9.19 6.73
CA GLY A 55 7.20 -8.89 5.31
C GLY A 55 6.42 -7.61 5.04
N GLU A 56 5.84 -7.50 3.86
CA GLU A 56 5.07 -6.34 3.44
C GLU A 56 3.61 -6.44 3.91
N ILE A 57 3.07 -5.34 4.43
CA ILE A 57 1.66 -5.22 4.79
C ILE A 57 1.01 -4.20 3.88
N ILE A 58 0.01 -4.64 3.14
CA ILE A 58 -0.82 -3.82 2.25
C ILE A 58 -2.28 -3.86 2.71
N ASP A 59 -3.12 -2.96 2.21
CA ASP A 59 -4.53 -2.88 2.65
C ASP A 59 -5.27 -4.19 2.43
N ARG A 60 -5.09 -4.83 1.28
CA ARG A 60 -5.66 -6.13 0.92
C ARG A 60 -4.65 -6.94 0.10
N ALA A 61 -4.27 -8.09 0.61
CA ALA A 61 -3.40 -9.02 -0.11
C ALA A 61 -4.20 -9.88 -1.09
N GLU A 62 -3.59 -10.22 -2.20
CA GLU A 62 -4.12 -11.24 -3.11
C GLU A 62 -3.66 -12.62 -2.65
N ASP A 63 -4.54 -13.62 -2.80
CA ASP A 63 -4.19 -15.01 -2.50
C ASP A 63 -3.17 -15.54 -3.51
N ASN A 64 -1.88 -15.44 -3.18
CA ASN A 64 -0.81 -16.00 -4.00
C ASN A 64 -0.55 -17.48 -3.62
N TRP A 65 -1.46 -18.37 -3.99
CA TRP A 65 -1.34 -19.79 -3.72
C TRP A 65 -0.15 -20.45 -4.44
N LEU A 66 0.24 -19.96 -5.62
CA LEU A 66 1.42 -20.42 -6.35
C LEU A 66 2.73 -20.05 -5.66
N GLY A 67 2.83 -18.83 -5.11
CA GLY A 67 3.96 -18.43 -4.29
C GLY A 67 4.11 -19.29 -3.03
N GLN A 68 2.99 -19.73 -2.45
CA GLN A 68 3.01 -20.66 -1.30
C GLN A 68 3.53 -22.06 -1.69
N ILE A 69 3.21 -22.56 -2.90
CA ILE A 69 3.67 -23.87 -3.39
C ILE A 69 5.13 -23.80 -3.87
N THR A 70 5.53 -22.74 -4.53
CA THR A 70 6.88 -22.60 -5.11
C THR A 70 7.93 -22.14 -4.11
N GLY A 71 7.53 -21.80 -2.88
CA GLY A 71 8.43 -21.30 -1.85
C GLY A 71 8.97 -19.89 -2.12
N ASN A 72 8.43 -19.18 -3.09
CA ASN A 72 8.79 -17.80 -3.43
C ASN A 72 8.01 -16.85 -2.50
N GLN A 73 8.38 -16.89 -1.23
CA GLN A 73 7.68 -16.15 -0.16
C GLN A 73 8.24 -14.73 -0.02
N PHE A 74 7.79 -13.81 -0.82
CA PHE A 74 7.54 -12.47 -0.29
C PHE A 74 6.20 -12.57 0.47
N ASN A 75 6.26 -12.66 1.80
CA ASN A 75 5.05 -12.69 2.63
C ASN A 75 4.39 -11.31 2.57
N THR A 76 3.45 -11.15 1.65
CA THR A 76 2.56 -9.99 1.65
C THR A 76 1.35 -10.33 2.51
N LEU A 77 1.08 -9.51 3.52
CA LEU A 77 -0.03 -9.67 4.46
C LEU A 77 -1.11 -8.64 4.15
N GLY A 78 -2.37 -9.06 4.16
CA GLY A 78 -3.51 -8.15 4.09
C GLY A 78 -3.80 -7.52 5.45
N MET A 79 -3.84 -6.19 5.51
CA MET A 79 -4.24 -5.49 6.73
C MET A 79 -5.70 -5.84 7.10
N ASN A 80 -6.59 -5.99 6.11
CA ASN A 80 -7.97 -6.42 6.31
C ASN A 80 -8.05 -7.76 7.07
N GLU A 81 -7.23 -8.74 6.70
CA GLU A 81 -7.17 -10.05 7.38
C GLU A 81 -6.63 -9.93 8.81
N ILE A 82 -5.60 -9.10 9.01
CA ILE A 82 -5.01 -8.84 10.34
C ILE A 82 -6.06 -8.21 11.27
N LEU A 83 -6.74 -7.17 10.80
CA LEU A 83 -7.77 -6.46 11.58
C LEU A 83 -8.96 -7.37 11.89
N SER A 84 -9.42 -8.15 10.89
CA SER A 84 -10.49 -9.15 11.06
C SER A 84 -10.13 -10.18 12.15
N ALA A 85 -8.93 -10.77 12.07
CA ALA A 85 -8.49 -11.77 13.05
C ALA A 85 -8.38 -11.19 14.47
N ILE A 86 -7.86 -9.98 14.64
CA ILE A 86 -7.76 -9.31 15.94
C ILE A 86 -9.17 -9.05 16.52
N LYS A 87 -10.10 -8.57 15.67
CA LYS A 87 -11.50 -8.30 16.05
C LYS A 87 -12.23 -9.58 16.50
N LYS A 88 -12.10 -10.65 15.71
CA LYS A 88 -12.68 -11.97 16.01
C LYS A 88 -12.06 -12.58 17.29
N ALA A 89 -10.74 -12.51 17.43
CA ALA A 89 -10.05 -12.96 18.63
C ALA A 89 -10.47 -12.18 19.89
N LYS A 90 -10.85 -10.92 19.77
CA LYS A 90 -11.35 -10.10 20.88
C LYS A 90 -12.64 -10.67 21.47
N THR A 91 -13.56 -11.15 20.64
CA THR A 91 -14.88 -11.64 21.05
C THR A 91 -14.91 -13.15 21.36
N GLU A 92 -14.02 -13.95 20.74
CA GLU A 92 -13.97 -15.40 20.94
C GLU A 92 -13.44 -15.78 22.34
N GLU A 93 -14.32 -16.32 23.20
CA GLU A 93 -13.98 -16.62 24.59
C GLU A 93 -12.88 -17.67 24.76
N LYS A 94 -12.73 -18.59 23.82
CA LYS A 94 -11.71 -19.64 23.87
C LYS A 94 -10.30 -19.09 23.66
N ILE A 95 -10.16 -17.94 22.99
CA ILE A 95 -8.88 -17.25 22.81
C ILE A 95 -8.60 -16.39 24.02
N LYS A 96 -7.50 -16.69 24.74
CA LYS A 96 -7.13 -16.00 25.99
C LYS A 96 -6.15 -14.85 25.78
N GLY A 97 -5.43 -14.81 24.67
CA GLY A 97 -4.47 -13.77 24.37
C GLY A 97 -3.90 -13.86 22.96
N ILE A 98 -3.07 -12.89 22.64
CA ILE A 98 -2.27 -12.84 21.40
C ILE A 98 -0.80 -13.02 21.76
N TYR A 99 -0.14 -13.93 21.08
CA TYR A 99 1.31 -13.98 20.98
C TYR A 99 1.70 -13.25 19.70
N LEU A 100 2.29 -12.06 19.85
CA LEU A 100 2.73 -11.20 18.76
C LEU A 100 4.20 -11.47 18.46
N GLU A 101 4.46 -12.03 17.31
CA GLU A 101 5.78 -12.26 16.77
C GLU A 101 6.03 -11.23 15.65
N ALA A 102 6.72 -10.16 16.00
CA ALA A 102 6.95 -9.05 15.08
C ALA A 102 8.38 -9.10 14.53
N GLY A 103 8.51 -9.51 13.27
CA GLY A 103 9.76 -9.53 12.52
C GLY A 103 10.03 -8.21 11.78
N ALA A 104 10.84 -8.27 10.73
CA ALA A 104 11.05 -7.14 9.84
C ALA A 104 9.76 -6.82 9.06
N LEU A 105 9.25 -5.60 9.21
CA LEU A 105 8.01 -5.14 8.59
C LEU A 105 8.31 -4.05 7.56
N GLN A 106 7.60 -4.13 6.43
CA GLN A 106 7.50 -3.06 5.46
C GLN A 106 6.03 -2.64 5.36
N ALA A 107 5.70 -1.49 5.92
CA ALA A 107 4.36 -0.91 5.86
C ALA A 107 4.42 0.60 6.09
N ASP A 108 3.41 1.33 5.63
CA ASP A 108 3.29 2.74 5.95
C ASP A 108 2.87 2.97 7.42
N TYR A 109 3.15 4.17 7.94
CA TYR A 109 2.90 4.48 9.34
C TYR A 109 1.42 4.44 9.74
N ALA A 110 0.51 4.75 8.82
CA ALA A 110 -0.91 4.73 9.12
C ALA A 110 -1.44 3.29 9.19
N THR A 111 -0.95 2.40 8.34
CA THR A 111 -1.25 0.96 8.41
C THR A 111 -0.78 0.37 9.73
N ILE A 112 0.47 0.64 10.14
CA ILE A 112 1.00 0.18 11.42
C ILE A 112 0.21 0.80 12.59
N GLN A 113 -0.18 2.08 12.50
CA GLN A 113 -1.01 2.74 13.51
C GLN A 113 -2.39 2.09 13.62
N GLU A 114 -3.02 1.73 12.51
CA GLU A 114 -4.33 1.10 12.48
C GLU A 114 -4.30 -0.29 13.14
N ILE A 115 -3.30 -1.11 12.83
CA ILE A 115 -3.07 -2.42 13.48
C ILE A 115 -2.80 -2.22 14.98
N ARG A 116 -1.97 -1.26 15.36
CA ARG A 116 -1.71 -0.93 16.77
C ARG A 116 -2.97 -0.54 17.51
N ASN A 117 -3.84 0.25 16.91
CA ASN A 117 -5.11 0.66 17.48
C ASN A 117 -6.05 -0.55 17.68
N ALA A 118 -6.09 -1.48 16.73
CA ALA A 118 -6.83 -2.74 16.87
C ALA A 118 -6.30 -3.60 18.02
N LEU A 119 -4.98 -3.71 18.19
CA LEU A 119 -4.36 -4.39 19.32
C LEU A 119 -4.68 -3.68 20.66
N ALA A 120 -4.69 -2.36 20.68
CA ALA A 120 -5.10 -1.58 21.84
C ALA A 120 -6.57 -1.83 22.21
N ASP A 121 -7.44 -1.93 21.20
CA ASP A 121 -8.86 -2.25 21.40
C ASP A 121 -9.06 -3.71 21.84
N PHE A 122 -8.29 -4.65 21.32
CA PHE A 122 -8.26 -6.03 21.80
C PHE A 122 -7.98 -6.11 23.31
N LYS A 123 -7.01 -5.34 23.81
CA LYS A 123 -6.68 -5.30 25.25
C LYS A 123 -7.84 -4.85 26.13
N LYS A 124 -8.80 -4.06 25.62
CA LYS A 124 -9.99 -3.65 26.39
C LYS A 124 -10.90 -4.82 26.76
N SER A 125 -10.78 -5.97 26.08
CA SER A 125 -11.48 -7.21 26.46
C SER A 125 -10.93 -7.88 27.72
N GLY A 126 -9.83 -7.37 28.31
CA GLY A 126 -9.14 -7.98 29.44
C GLY A 126 -8.14 -9.08 29.03
N LYS A 127 -8.07 -9.43 27.75
CA LYS A 127 -7.13 -10.42 27.24
C LYS A 127 -5.73 -9.81 27.10
N TRP A 128 -4.70 -10.66 27.18
CA TRP A 128 -3.32 -10.21 27.17
C TRP A 128 -2.68 -10.30 25.78
N ILE A 129 -1.63 -9.49 25.58
CA ILE A 129 -0.71 -9.56 24.44
C ILE A 129 0.70 -9.75 24.99
N ILE A 130 1.40 -10.78 24.54
CA ILE A 130 2.82 -10.99 24.77
C ILE A 130 3.53 -10.84 23.42
N ALA A 131 4.51 -9.95 23.35
CA ALA A 131 5.32 -9.73 22.15
C ALA A 131 6.72 -10.33 22.35
N TYR A 132 7.25 -10.94 21.29
CA TYR A 132 8.63 -11.44 21.23
C TYR A 132 9.23 -11.11 19.85
N GLY A 133 10.53 -10.81 19.85
CA GLY A 133 11.34 -10.69 18.65
C GLY A 133 12.80 -11.01 18.95
N ASP A 134 13.50 -11.62 18.00
CA ASP A 134 14.97 -11.75 18.09
C ASP A 134 15.63 -10.38 18.02
N ALA A 135 15.07 -9.48 17.20
CA ALA A 135 15.35 -8.06 17.15
C ALA A 135 14.08 -7.33 16.68
N PHE A 136 14.00 -6.04 16.94
CA PHE A 136 12.90 -5.21 16.49
C PHE A 136 13.39 -4.06 15.60
N SER A 137 12.82 -3.93 14.42
CA SER A 137 12.86 -2.67 13.68
C SER A 137 12.02 -1.60 14.40
N GLN A 138 12.17 -0.33 14.07
CA GLN A 138 11.37 0.74 14.67
C GLN A 138 9.86 0.52 14.50
N GLY A 139 9.42 0.06 13.31
CA GLY A 139 8.02 -0.22 13.03
C GLY A 139 7.49 -1.44 13.81
N SER A 140 8.25 -2.53 13.87
CA SER A 140 7.86 -3.72 14.62
C SER A 140 7.87 -3.47 16.14
N TYR A 141 8.81 -2.66 16.64
CA TYR A 141 8.79 -2.23 18.04
C TYR A 141 7.59 -1.33 18.35
N TYR A 142 7.24 -0.42 17.46
CA TYR A 142 6.05 0.41 17.64
C TYR A 142 4.79 -0.44 17.85
N LEU A 143 4.62 -1.53 17.08
CA LEU A 143 3.54 -2.51 17.31
C LEU A 143 3.73 -3.27 18.63
N ALA A 144 4.93 -3.83 18.88
CA ALA A 144 5.19 -4.62 20.08
C ALA A 144 5.02 -3.81 21.37
N SER A 145 5.30 -2.52 21.34
CA SER A 145 5.25 -1.64 22.50
C SER A 145 3.86 -1.50 23.15
N ILE A 146 2.77 -1.90 22.45
CA ILE A 146 1.41 -1.95 23.03
C ILE A 146 1.17 -3.18 23.89
N ALA A 147 1.99 -4.24 23.76
CA ALA A 147 1.83 -5.49 24.47
C ALA A 147 1.83 -5.31 25.99
N ASN A 148 1.25 -6.26 26.71
CA ASN A 148 1.33 -6.31 28.16
C ASN A 148 2.75 -6.63 28.63
N GLN A 149 3.44 -7.47 27.85
CA GLN A 149 4.84 -7.85 28.08
C GLN A 149 5.58 -7.93 26.75
N VAL A 150 6.77 -7.35 26.69
CA VAL A 150 7.65 -7.35 25.54
C VAL A 150 8.96 -8.05 25.92
N TYR A 151 9.31 -9.07 25.17
CA TYR A 151 10.55 -9.82 25.33
C TYR A 151 11.39 -9.71 24.07
N VAL A 152 12.70 -9.69 24.26
CA VAL A 152 13.68 -9.72 23.19
C VAL A 152 14.74 -10.78 23.50
N ASN A 153 15.38 -11.32 22.45
CA ASN A 153 16.52 -12.22 22.60
C ASN A 153 17.62 -11.56 23.47
N PRO A 154 18.35 -12.27 24.34
CA PRO A 154 19.42 -11.70 25.15
C PRO A 154 20.49 -10.95 24.34
N GLU A 155 20.78 -11.39 23.10
CA GLU A 155 21.71 -10.74 22.19
C GLU A 155 20.99 -9.89 21.12
N GLY A 156 19.68 -9.70 21.27
CA GLY A 156 18.84 -8.93 20.36
C GLY A 156 18.93 -7.43 20.61
N ASN A 157 18.46 -6.66 19.63
CA ASN A 157 18.44 -5.21 19.71
C ASN A 157 17.08 -4.63 19.30
N ILE A 158 16.91 -3.34 19.53
CA ILE A 158 15.79 -2.53 19.04
C ILE A 158 16.37 -1.38 18.24
N ASP A 159 15.99 -1.31 16.97
CA ASP A 159 16.32 -0.16 16.13
C ASP A 159 15.34 0.98 16.42
N TRP A 160 15.83 2.01 17.12
CA TRP A 160 15.07 3.19 17.51
C TRP A 160 15.87 4.46 17.19
N HIS A 161 15.65 5.04 16.01
CA HIS A 161 16.53 6.07 15.44
C HIS A 161 15.81 7.32 14.91
N GLY A 162 14.48 7.35 14.94
CA GLY A 162 13.69 8.46 14.40
C GLY A 162 13.31 8.29 12.93
N ILE A 163 12.98 9.39 12.26
CA ILE A 163 12.53 9.37 10.86
C ILE A 163 13.37 10.35 10.05
N SER A 164 13.92 9.89 8.93
CA SER A 164 14.63 10.72 7.97
C SER A 164 14.00 10.66 6.58
N SER A 165 14.27 11.66 5.76
CA SER A 165 13.94 11.67 4.34
C SER A 165 15.18 12.05 3.54
N GLN A 166 15.66 11.16 2.69
CA GLN A 166 16.84 11.32 1.86
C GLN A 166 16.50 11.07 0.39
N PRO A 167 15.76 12.00 -0.27
CA PRO A 167 15.39 11.84 -1.66
C PRO A 167 16.63 11.89 -2.56
N GLN A 168 16.64 11.04 -3.57
CA GLN A 168 17.68 10.97 -4.57
C GLN A 168 17.37 11.94 -5.72
N TYR A 169 18.38 12.69 -6.17
CA TYR A 169 18.30 13.63 -7.29
C TYR A 169 19.08 13.06 -8.47
N ILE A 170 18.43 12.96 -9.64
CA ILE A 170 19.00 12.28 -10.83
C ILE A 170 19.29 13.22 -11.99
N LYS A 171 19.12 14.53 -11.82
CA LYS A 171 19.36 15.55 -12.85
C LYS A 171 20.72 15.38 -13.54
N ASP A 172 21.80 15.34 -12.75
CA ASP A 172 23.17 15.25 -13.28
C ASP A 172 23.47 13.89 -13.91
N VAL A 173 22.91 12.81 -13.32
CA VAL A 173 23.03 11.46 -13.89
C VAL A 173 22.34 11.42 -15.25
N ALA A 174 21.11 11.92 -15.34
CA ALA A 174 20.37 11.99 -16.61
C ALA A 174 21.12 12.82 -17.65
N ALA A 175 21.64 13.99 -17.27
CA ALA A 175 22.41 14.86 -18.16
C ALA A 175 23.68 14.20 -18.72
N LYS A 176 24.39 13.38 -17.93
CA LYS A 176 25.54 12.58 -18.41
C LYS A 176 25.17 11.63 -19.53
N PHE A 177 23.96 11.07 -19.50
CA PHE A 177 23.42 10.25 -20.58
C PHE A 177 22.79 11.06 -21.72
N GLY A 178 22.71 12.39 -21.59
CA GLY A 178 22.09 13.26 -22.60
C GLY A 178 20.57 13.27 -22.51
N VAL A 179 20.03 12.96 -21.33
CA VAL A 179 18.60 13.04 -21.01
C VAL A 179 18.35 14.29 -20.17
N HIS A 180 17.33 15.05 -20.52
CA HIS A 180 16.89 16.23 -19.80
C HIS A 180 15.40 16.11 -19.48
N PHE A 181 14.92 16.88 -18.51
CA PHE A 181 13.50 16.89 -18.14
C PHE A 181 12.94 18.31 -18.30
N THR A 182 11.87 18.42 -19.07
CA THR A 182 11.07 19.64 -19.13
C THR A 182 9.89 19.48 -18.19
N VAL A 183 9.76 20.42 -17.23
CA VAL A 183 8.72 20.37 -16.21
C VAL A 183 7.76 21.55 -16.39
N VAL A 184 6.47 21.23 -16.39
CA VAL A 184 5.37 22.20 -16.29
C VAL A 184 4.60 21.87 -15.01
N LYS A 185 4.44 22.82 -14.11
CA LYS A 185 3.77 22.58 -12.81
C LYS A 185 3.06 23.81 -12.28
N VAL A 186 2.13 23.60 -11.36
CA VAL A 186 1.50 24.66 -10.58
C VAL A 186 1.66 24.36 -9.09
N GLY A 187 2.04 25.37 -8.34
CA GLY A 187 2.21 25.32 -6.90
C GLY A 187 3.64 25.07 -6.44
N LYS A 188 4.05 25.84 -5.43
CA LYS A 188 5.43 25.83 -4.91
C LYS A 188 5.80 24.56 -4.15
N TYR A 189 4.79 23.81 -3.66
CA TYR A 189 4.98 22.57 -2.91
C TYR A 189 4.87 21.31 -3.78
N LYS A 190 4.57 21.43 -5.09
CA LYS A 190 4.53 20.27 -5.99
C LYS A 190 5.95 19.89 -6.37
N SER A 191 6.65 19.26 -5.45
CA SER A 191 8.09 19.04 -5.47
C SER A 191 8.54 17.67 -6.01
N PHE A 192 7.60 16.79 -6.45
CA PHE A 192 7.94 15.52 -7.08
C PHE A 192 8.95 15.68 -8.23
N THR A 193 8.79 16.75 -9.03
CA THR A 193 9.64 17.03 -10.17
C THR A 193 11.04 17.50 -9.82
N GLU A 194 11.29 17.90 -8.58
CA GLU A 194 12.61 18.38 -8.13
C GLU A 194 13.69 17.30 -8.25
N THR A 195 13.32 16.03 -8.07
CA THR A 195 14.25 14.91 -8.24
C THR A 195 14.87 14.85 -9.62
N TYR A 196 14.21 15.42 -10.63
CA TYR A 196 14.66 15.44 -12.03
C TYR A 196 15.32 16.75 -12.44
N THR A 197 15.03 17.87 -11.74
CA THR A 197 15.43 19.21 -12.17
C THR A 197 16.34 19.93 -11.20
N GLU A 198 16.39 19.48 -9.95
CA GLU A 198 17.17 20.13 -8.89
C GLU A 198 18.28 19.20 -8.39
N ASP A 199 19.18 19.75 -7.57
CA ASP A 199 20.28 19.02 -6.92
C ASP A 199 19.98 18.75 -5.44
N LYS A 200 18.96 19.40 -4.89
CA LYS A 200 18.52 19.30 -3.49
C LYS A 200 17.08 19.77 -3.34
N MET A 201 16.48 19.51 -2.18
CA MET A 201 15.16 20.05 -1.84
C MET A 201 15.13 21.57 -1.92
N SER A 202 14.09 22.12 -2.54
CA SER A 202 13.72 23.53 -2.38
C SER A 202 13.32 23.81 -0.94
N ASP A 203 13.33 25.10 -0.53
CA ASP A 203 12.92 25.50 0.81
C ASP A 203 11.47 25.09 1.10
N ALA A 204 10.57 25.22 0.12
CA ALA A 204 9.18 24.81 0.25
C ALA A 204 9.05 23.27 0.44
N ASN A 205 9.84 22.50 -0.30
CA ASN A 205 9.87 21.05 -0.14
C ASN A 205 10.43 20.66 1.23
N ARG A 206 11.54 21.26 1.64
CA ARG A 206 12.14 21.03 2.95
C ARG A 206 11.18 21.37 4.09
N GLU A 207 10.44 22.48 3.99
CA GLU A 207 9.41 22.86 4.96
C GLU A 207 8.33 21.76 5.11
N GLN A 208 7.73 21.31 4.00
CA GLN A 208 6.67 20.31 4.07
C GLN A 208 7.18 18.95 4.54
N VAL A 209 8.35 18.51 4.05
CA VAL A 209 8.97 17.24 4.47
C VAL A 209 9.26 17.28 5.96
N SER A 210 9.92 18.33 6.45
CA SER A 210 10.20 18.49 7.88
C SER A 210 8.93 18.44 8.71
N ARG A 211 7.84 19.08 8.25
CA ARG A 211 6.58 19.14 8.99
C ARG A 211 5.95 17.75 9.14
N TYR A 212 5.84 16.96 8.05
CA TYR A 212 5.18 15.66 8.16
C TYR A 212 6.06 14.63 8.86
N ILE A 213 7.39 14.55 8.63
CA ILE A 213 8.24 13.58 9.33
C ILE A 213 8.26 13.85 10.84
N ASN A 214 8.34 15.13 11.25
CA ASN A 214 8.23 15.49 12.66
C ASN A 214 6.85 15.13 13.23
N GLY A 215 5.77 15.32 12.47
CA GLY A 215 4.43 14.94 12.90
C GLY A 215 4.27 13.43 13.10
N LEU A 216 4.78 12.62 12.18
CA LEU A 216 4.84 11.16 12.31
C LEU A 216 5.63 10.75 13.56
N TRP A 217 6.82 11.31 13.74
CA TRP A 217 7.67 11.04 14.88
C TRP A 217 6.99 11.39 16.21
N GLN A 218 6.37 12.56 16.31
CA GLN A 218 5.64 12.98 17.50
C GLN A 218 4.46 12.05 17.83
N GLN A 219 3.78 11.50 16.82
CA GLN A 219 2.74 10.51 17.04
C GLN A 219 3.33 9.22 17.62
N MET A 220 4.42 8.69 17.04
CA MET A 220 5.10 7.49 17.54
C MET A 220 5.59 7.67 18.99
N LEU A 221 6.23 8.81 19.28
CA LEU A 221 6.67 9.15 20.62
C LEU A 221 5.51 9.16 21.62
N THR A 222 4.36 9.73 21.21
CA THR A 222 3.18 9.80 22.06
C THR A 222 2.66 8.40 22.39
N ASP A 223 2.53 7.55 21.39
CA ASP A 223 1.97 6.22 21.52
C ASP A 223 2.88 5.28 22.34
N VAL A 224 4.20 5.31 22.08
CA VAL A 224 5.17 4.51 22.82
C VAL A 224 5.31 5.04 24.26
N SER A 225 5.36 6.36 24.47
CA SER A 225 5.38 6.96 25.79
C SER A 225 4.19 6.53 26.65
N ASN A 226 2.99 6.54 26.04
CA ASN A 226 1.76 6.15 26.74
C ASN A 226 1.75 4.66 27.12
N SER A 227 2.24 3.78 26.25
CA SER A 227 2.22 2.34 26.48
C SER A 227 3.37 1.86 27.37
N ARG A 228 4.58 2.36 27.18
CA ARG A 228 5.79 1.92 27.90
C ARG A 228 6.14 2.77 29.11
N LYS A 229 5.43 3.88 29.34
CA LYS A 229 5.69 4.83 30.44
C LYS A 229 7.13 5.39 30.41
N ILE A 230 7.62 5.68 29.22
CA ILE A 230 8.90 6.34 28.96
C ILE A 230 8.58 7.78 28.53
N SER A 231 9.29 8.79 29.05
CA SER A 231 9.06 10.17 28.61
C SER A 231 9.43 10.36 27.14
N LYS A 232 8.76 11.29 26.44
CA LYS A 232 9.10 11.62 25.05
C LYS A 232 10.53 12.12 24.90
N ASP A 233 11.01 12.89 25.89
CA ASP A 233 12.38 13.40 25.90
C ASP A 233 13.41 12.26 26.01
N SER A 234 13.12 11.26 26.87
CA SER A 234 13.95 10.05 26.94
C SER A 234 13.95 9.26 25.63
N LEU A 235 12.75 9.08 25.02
CA LEU A 235 12.64 8.39 23.74
C LEU A 235 13.42 9.10 22.63
N ASN A 236 13.39 10.45 22.57
CA ASN A 236 14.20 11.23 21.65
C ASN A 236 15.69 11.08 21.94
N HIS A 237 16.10 11.19 23.20
CA HIS A 237 17.50 11.02 23.58
C HIS A 237 18.06 9.65 23.19
N TYR A 238 17.26 8.60 23.32
CA TYR A 238 17.66 7.25 22.90
C TYR A 238 17.74 7.11 21.38
N ALA A 239 16.87 7.79 20.63
CA ALA A 239 16.94 7.82 19.18
C ALA A 239 18.20 8.54 18.68
N ASP A 240 18.59 9.65 19.32
CA ASP A 240 19.82 10.37 19.00
C ASP A 240 21.09 9.58 19.33
N GLY A 241 21.00 8.62 20.26
CA GLY A 241 22.13 7.84 20.77
C GLY A 241 22.48 6.59 19.96
N LEU A 242 21.85 6.33 18.80
CA LEU A 242 22.05 5.09 18.01
C LEU A 242 21.89 3.80 18.85
N MET A 243 20.78 3.72 19.57
CA MET A 243 20.48 2.68 20.56
C MET A 243 20.61 1.24 20.00
N VAL A 244 20.50 1.06 18.69
CA VAL A 244 20.65 -0.24 18.02
C VAL A 244 22.02 -0.90 18.26
N PHE A 245 23.05 -0.13 18.60
CA PHE A 245 24.40 -0.62 18.89
C PHE A 245 24.71 -0.70 20.38
N ASP A 246 23.77 -0.37 21.26
CA ASP A 246 23.96 -0.43 22.69
C ASP A 246 23.89 -1.88 23.23
N ASP A 247 24.42 -2.09 24.46
CA ASP A 247 24.24 -3.35 25.18
C ASP A 247 22.74 -3.63 25.39
N SER A 248 22.29 -4.81 24.98
CA SER A 248 20.89 -5.23 25.07
C SER A 248 20.33 -5.08 26.50
N LYS A 249 21.16 -5.23 27.56
CA LYS A 249 20.76 -5.07 28.97
C LYS A 249 20.18 -3.69 29.28
N LEU A 250 20.58 -2.65 28.52
CA LEU A 250 20.04 -1.30 28.66
C LEU A 250 18.59 -1.21 28.25
N LEU A 251 18.10 -2.06 27.34
CA LEU A 251 16.71 -2.06 26.90
C LEU A 251 15.72 -2.24 28.05
N LYS A 252 16.05 -3.11 29.02
CA LYS A 252 15.20 -3.33 30.21
C LYS A 252 15.25 -2.14 31.16
N SER A 253 16.44 -1.60 31.45
CA SER A 253 16.57 -0.44 32.34
C SER A 253 15.91 0.81 31.76
N ARG A 254 15.90 0.95 30.43
CA ARG A 254 15.20 2.00 29.69
C ARG A 254 13.70 1.71 29.48
N LYS A 255 13.19 0.56 29.95
CA LYS A 255 11.79 0.13 29.86
C LYS A 255 11.29 -0.16 28.44
N PHE A 256 12.18 -0.38 27.47
CA PHE A 256 11.77 -0.83 26.15
C PHE A 256 11.21 -2.25 26.20
N VAL A 257 11.81 -3.13 27.02
CA VAL A 257 11.39 -4.51 27.18
C VAL A 257 11.13 -4.84 28.66
N ASP A 258 10.36 -5.87 28.90
CA ASP A 258 10.06 -6.38 30.24
C ASP A 258 11.05 -7.48 30.65
N GLY A 259 11.69 -8.14 29.69
CA GLY A 259 12.68 -9.17 29.95
C GLY A 259 13.38 -9.67 28.70
N PHE A 260 14.30 -10.57 28.93
CA PHE A 260 15.06 -11.28 27.91
C PHE A 260 14.72 -12.76 27.98
N CYS A 261 14.61 -13.41 26.85
CA CYS A 261 14.48 -14.86 26.75
C CYS A 261 14.87 -15.33 25.33
N TYR A 262 15.31 -16.57 25.22
CA TYR A 262 15.46 -17.23 23.94
C TYR A 262 14.10 -17.68 23.38
N TYR A 263 14.07 -17.96 22.09
CA TYR A 263 12.83 -18.34 21.38
C TYR A 263 12.13 -19.58 21.96
N ASP A 264 12.89 -20.55 22.47
CA ASP A 264 12.33 -21.74 23.12
C ASP A 264 11.76 -21.45 24.51
N GLU A 265 12.29 -20.44 25.21
CA GLU A 265 11.86 -20.07 26.57
C GLU A 265 10.53 -19.28 26.58
N ILE A 266 10.24 -18.51 25.53
CA ILE A 266 9.00 -17.71 25.44
C ILE A 266 7.76 -18.58 25.60
N ARG A 267 7.81 -19.85 25.16
CA ARG A 267 6.71 -20.81 25.33
C ARG A 267 6.37 -21.05 26.79
N ASN A 268 7.38 -21.06 27.68
CA ASN A 268 7.17 -21.25 29.11
C ASN A 268 6.50 -20.03 29.74
N ILE A 269 6.82 -18.83 29.26
CA ILE A 269 6.15 -17.57 29.67
C ILE A 269 4.68 -17.61 29.28
N VAL A 270 4.37 -18.00 28.04
CA VAL A 270 2.99 -18.15 27.55
C VAL A 270 2.24 -19.26 28.32
N LYS A 271 2.87 -20.42 28.61
CA LYS A 271 2.27 -21.48 29.44
C LYS A 271 1.90 -20.96 30.83
N LYS A 272 2.82 -20.24 31.47
CA LYS A 272 2.58 -19.63 32.78
C LYS A 272 1.40 -18.65 32.74
N GLN A 273 1.31 -17.84 31.70
CA GLN A 273 0.21 -16.89 31.51
C GLN A 273 -1.15 -17.59 31.33
N LEU A 274 -1.16 -18.79 30.71
CA LEU A 274 -2.35 -19.64 30.53
C LEU A 274 -2.68 -20.51 31.74
N GLY A 275 -1.82 -20.57 32.75
CA GLY A 275 -1.95 -21.50 33.89
C GLY A 275 -1.79 -22.97 33.48
N LEU A 276 -0.96 -23.25 32.45
CA LEU A 276 -0.66 -24.61 31.97
C LEU A 276 0.54 -25.20 32.74
N LYS A 277 0.53 -26.53 32.86
CA LYS A 277 1.70 -27.28 33.39
C LYS A 277 2.83 -27.31 32.34
N PRO A 278 4.10 -27.51 32.74
CA PRO A 278 5.24 -27.53 31.80
C PRO A 278 5.12 -28.57 30.68
N ASP A 279 4.51 -29.71 30.93
CA ASP A 279 4.29 -30.83 29.99
C ASP A 279 3.09 -30.60 29.05
N GLN A 280 2.20 -29.68 29.36
CA GLN A 280 1.03 -29.40 28.53
C GLN A 280 1.40 -28.59 27.28
N LYS A 281 0.73 -28.91 26.16
CA LYS A 281 0.88 -28.16 24.90
C LYS A 281 -0.02 -26.90 24.90
N ILE A 282 0.49 -25.83 24.34
CA ILE A 282 -0.30 -24.61 24.09
C ILE A 282 -1.20 -24.88 22.88
N ALA A 283 -2.49 -24.64 23.02
CA ALA A 283 -3.40 -24.59 21.86
C ALA A 283 -3.14 -23.27 21.11
N GLN A 284 -2.55 -23.38 19.94
CA GLN A 284 -2.25 -22.24 19.07
C GLN A 284 -3.22 -22.20 17.91
N VAL A 285 -3.63 -21.00 17.51
CA VAL A 285 -4.41 -20.74 16.30
C VAL A 285 -3.74 -19.61 15.53
N SER A 286 -3.62 -19.79 14.22
CA SER A 286 -3.10 -18.74 13.35
C SER A 286 -4.16 -17.68 13.05
N MET A 287 -3.75 -16.54 12.49
CA MET A 287 -4.64 -15.52 11.95
C MET A 287 -5.64 -16.11 10.93
N LYS A 288 -5.15 -16.94 10.00
CA LYS A 288 -5.99 -17.61 9.00
C LYS A 288 -7.02 -18.55 9.64
N ASP A 289 -6.61 -19.32 10.66
CA ASP A 289 -7.52 -20.21 11.40
C ASP A 289 -8.64 -19.45 12.11
N VAL A 290 -8.29 -18.30 12.73
CA VAL A 290 -9.29 -17.45 13.41
C VAL A 290 -10.28 -16.89 12.41
N ASN A 291 -9.80 -16.39 11.26
CA ASN A 291 -10.66 -15.86 10.20
C ASN A 291 -11.58 -16.93 9.60
N ALA A 292 -11.08 -18.16 9.43
CA ALA A 292 -11.86 -19.27 8.89
C ALA A 292 -12.84 -19.90 9.90
N ALA A 293 -12.45 -19.99 11.18
CA ALA A 293 -13.26 -20.62 12.23
C ALA A 293 -14.46 -19.78 12.67
N ILE A 294 -14.31 -18.46 12.61
CA ILE A 294 -15.32 -17.51 13.04
C ILE A 294 -15.88 -16.81 11.81
N ASN A 295 -16.91 -17.41 11.21
CA ASN A 295 -17.64 -16.83 10.11
C ASN A 295 -18.63 -15.78 10.65
N ASP A 296 -18.40 -14.51 10.33
CA ASP A 296 -19.37 -13.44 10.54
C ASP A 296 -20.48 -13.44 9.46
N ASN A 297 -20.60 -14.54 8.71
CA ASN A 297 -21.56 -14.66 7.61
C ASN A 297 -23.01 -14.73 8.12
N ASN A 298 -23.50 -13.60 8.59
CA ASN A 298 -24.91 -13.29 8.41
C ASN A 298 -25.08 -12.93 6.91
N MET A 299 -25.20 -13.95 6.09
CA MET A 299 -25.41 -13.78 4.63
C MET A 299 -26.80 -13.18 4.30
N MET A 300 -27.52 -12.66 5.28
CA MET A 300 -28.87 -12.14 5.15
C MET A 300 -28.93 -10.76 5.79
N GLY A 301 -28.60 -9.76 5.03
CA GLY A 301 -28.67 -8.37 5.48
C GLY A 301 -28.38 -7.40 4.34
N ASP A 302 -28.55 -6.12 4.62
CA ASP A 302 -28.11 -5.06 3.71
C ASP A 302 -26.57 -5.12 3.53
N GLU A 303 -26.08 -4.76 2.35
CA GLU A 303 -24.67 -4.84 2.03
C GLU A 303 -23.98 -3.47 2.10
N ILE A 304 -22.79 -3.43 2.69
CA ILE A 304 -21.83 -2.34 2.54
C ILE A 304 -20.67 -2.84 1.69
N ALA A 305 -20.50 -2.28 0.51
CA ALA A 305 -19.37 -2.58 -0.35
C ALA A 305 -18.10 -1.86 0.14
N VAL A 306 -17.01 -2.59 0.32
CA VAL A 306 -15.68 -2.04 0.61
C VAL A 306 -14.83 -2.14 -0.65
N TYR A 307 -14.64 -1.02 -1.33
CA TYR A 307 -13.89 -0.97 -2.59
C TYR A 307 -12.46 -0.48 -2.34
N TYR A 308 -11.47 -1.33 -2.63
CA TYR A 308 -10.06 -1.02 -2.44
C TYR A 308 -9.46 -0.34 -3.66
N CYS A 309 -8.84 0.81 -3.44
CA CYS A 309 -8.11 1.61 -4.42
C CYS A 309 -6.66 1.73 -3.96
N GLN A 310 -5.79 0.84 -4.41
CA GLN A 310 -4.38 0.80 -4.02
C GLN A 310 -3.45 0.96 -5.21
N GLY A 311 -2.37 1.74 -5.06
CA GLY A 311 -1.35 1.93 -6.07
C GLY A 311 -1.52 3.18 -6.94
N SER A 312 -0.92 3.20 -8.11
CA SER A 312 -0.93 4.35 -9.02
C SER A 312 -2.22 4.44 -9.82
N ILE A 313 -2.78 5.64 -9.98
CA ILE A 313 -3.98 5.88 -10.80
C ILE A 313 -3.57 5.95 -12.27
N VAL A 314 -4.16 5.10 -13.11
CA VAL A 314 -3.89 4.99 -14.54
C VAL A 314 -5.18 4.94 -15.35
N ARG A 315 -5.10 5.27 -16.66
CA ARG A 315 -6.27 5.18 -17.57
C ARG A 315 -6.58 3.75 -17.96
N MET A 316 -5.54 2.99 -18.26
CA MET A 316 -5.59 1.59 -18.67
C MET A 316 -4.50 0.84 -17.92
N ALA A 317 -4.72 -0.44 -17.68
CA ALA A 317 -3.70 -1.29 -17.08
C ALA A 317 -2.44 -1.27 -17.96
N THR A 318 -1.32 -0.95 -17.36
CA THR A 318 0.00 -1.06 -17.99
C THR A 318 0.64 -2.33 -17.45
N PRO A 319 1.01 -3.28 -18.32
CA PRO A 319 1.74 -4.46 -17.87
C PRO A 319 3.02 -4.01 -17.16
N SER A 320 3.13 -4.32 -15.87
CA SER A 320 4.38 -4.12 -15.15
C SER A 320 5.27 -5.33 -15.43
N ILE A 321 6.41 -5.13 -16.09
CA ILE A 321 7.42 -6.17 -16.20
C ILE A 321 8.23 -6.30 -14.90
N TYR A 322 7.84 -5.62 -13.82
CA TYR A 322 8.58 -5.52 -12.56
C TYR A 322 7.82 -6.06 -11.35
N GLY A 323 6.91 -6.99 -11.57
CA GLY A 323 6.00 -7.53 -10.56
C GLY A 323 4.69 -6.75 -10.53
N ASP A 324 3.75 -7.23 -9.75
CA ASP A 324 2.40 -6.70 -9.65
C ASP A 324 2.36 -5.38 -8.86
N GLU A 325 2.85 -4.28 -9.48
CA GLU A 325 2.51 -2.95 -8.96
C GLU A 325 1.00 -2.77 -9.06
N GLN A 326 0.33 -2.74 -7.94
CA GLN A 326 -1.11 -2.50 -7.90
C GLN A 326 -1.44 -1.16 -8.57
N GLN A 327 -2.45 -1.18 -9.43
CA GLN A 327 -2.89 -0.03 -10.20
C GLN A 327 -4.38 0.23 -9.97
N ILE A 328 -4.73 1.49 -9.87
CA ILE A 328 -6.11 1.95 -9.87
C ILE A 328 -6.47 2.29 -11.32
N VAL A 329 -7.03 1.33 -12.02
CA VAL A 329 -7.40 1.47 -13.44
C VAL A 329 -8.75 2.17 -13.52
N SER A 330 -8.78 3.40 -14.07
CA SER A 330 -9.98 4.23 -14.01
C SER A 330 -11.18 3.63 -14.75
N SER A 331 -10.98 2.93 -15.87
CA SER A 331 -12.05 2.26 -16.61
C SER A 331 -12.75 1.20 -15.75
N ASP A 332 -11.98 0.43 -14.98
CA ASP A 332 -12.52 -0.65 -14.15
C ASP A 332 -13.24 -0.07 -12.92
N VAL A 333 -12.59 0.89 -12.23
CA VAL A 333 -13.20 1.55 -11.07
C VAL A 333 -14.52 2.23 -11.46
N VAL A 334 -14.58 2.92 -12.60
CA VAL A 334 -15.82 3.58 -13.07
C VAL A 334 -16.92 2.56 -13.31
N ARG A 335 -16.64 1.48 -14.05
CA ARG A 335 -17.58 0.39 -14.30
C ARG A 335 -18.10 -0.22 -12.99
N ASP A 336 -17.20 -0.59 -12.09
CA ASP A 336 -17.55 -1.25 -10.84
C ASP A 336 -18.39 -0.33 -9.93
N LEU A 337 -18.07 0.97 -9.86
CA LEU A 337 -18.87 1.94 -9.10
C LEU A 337 -20.26 2.18 -9.72
N GLU A 338 -20.39 2.11 -11.05
CA GLU A 338 -21.67 2.15 -11.73
C GLU A 338 -22.51 0.91 -11.41
N GLU A 339 -21.92 -0.29 -11.42
CA GLU A 339 -22.58 -1.53 -11.02
C GLU A 339 -23.03 -1.48 -9.55
N LEU A 340 -22.16 -1.06 -8.63
CA LEU A 340 -22.50 -0.86 -7.22
C LEU A 340 -23.61 0.18 -7.01
N ALA A 341 -23.70 1.18 -7.90
CA ALA A 341 -24.77 2.18 -7.83
C ALA A 341 -26.15 1.58 -8.15
N GLU A 342 -26.21 0.58 -9.04
CA GLU A 342 -27.47 -0.07 -9.47
C GLU A 342 -27.83 -1.30 -8.62
N ASP A 343 -26.89 -1.92 -7.91
CA ASP A 343 -27.16 -3.08 -7.07
C ASP A 343 -28.06 -2.71 -5.89
N LYS A 344 -29.24 -3.34 -5.82
CA LYS A 344 -30.23 -3.06 -4.77
C LYS A 344 -29.85 -3.56 -3.39
N ASN A 345 -28.94 -4.53 -3.29
CA ASN A 345 -28.46 -5.08 -2.02
C ASN A 345 -27.46 -4.13 -1.35
N VAL A 346 -26.61 -3.47 -2.14
CA VAL A 346 -25.63 -2.50 -1.65
C VAL A 346 -26.32 -1.22 -1.20
N LYS A 347 -26.18 -0.86 0.07
CA LYS A 347 -26.78 0.35 0.68
C LYS A 347 -25.82 1.49 0.88
N ALA A 348 -24.52 1.18 1.00
CA ALA A 348 -23.44 2.17 1.13
C ALA A 348 -22.15 1.62 0.55
N VAL A 349 -21.23 2.51 0.22
CA VAL A 349 -19.90 2.13 -0.27
C VAL A 349 -18.83 2.81 0.56
N VAL A 350 -17.83 2.05 0.96
CA VAL A 350 -16.58 2.55 1.55
C VAL A 350 -15.48 2.43 0.51
N LEU A 351 -14.86 3.56 0.14
CA LEU A 351 -13.67 3.56 -0.70
C LEU A 351 -12.44 3.55 0.21
N ARG A 352 -11.73 2.43 0.28
CA ARG A 352 -10.44 2.35 0.94
C ARG A 352 -9.36 2.77 -0.05
N ILE A 353 -8.67 3.89 0.23
CA ILE A 353 -7.72 4.50 -0.70
C ILE A 353 -6.33 4.52 -0.09
N ASN A 354 -5.37 3.87 -0.76
CA ASN A 354 -3.95 3.95 -0.43
C ASN A 354 -3.14 4.23 -1.71
N SER A 355 -3.01 5.51 -2.06
CA SER A 355 -2.47 5.94 -3.34
C SER A 355 -1.81 7.31 -3.26
N GLY A 356 -0.67 7.45 -3.92
CA GLY A 356 0.00 8.74 -4.16
C GLY A 356 -0.63 9.59 -5.26
N GLY A 357 -1.68 9.09 -5.91
CA GLY A 357 -2.29 9.68 -7.08
C GLY A 357 -1.79 9.07 -8.40
N GLY A 358 -1.87 9.83 -9.49
CA GLY A 358 -1.45 9.38 -10.81
C GLY A 358 -2.01 10.28 -11.92
N ASP A 359 -2.59 9.68 -12.95
CA ASP A 359 -3.13 10.41 -14.10
C ASP A 359 -4.30 11.33 -13.71
N ALA A 360 -4.20 12.59 -14.10
CA ALA A 360 -5.17 13.61 -13.72
C ALA A 360 -6.53 13.40 -14.39
N TYR A 361 -6.56 12.92 -15.64
CA TYR A 361 -7.79 12.62 -16.35
C TYR A 361 -8.50 11.40 -15.75
N ALA A 362 -7.75 10.34 -15.46
CA ALA A 362 -8.27 9.15 -14.77
C ALA A 362 -8.90 9.51 -13.41
N SER A 363 -8.22 10.37 -12.65
CA SER A 363 -8.72 10.84 -11.35
C SER A 363 -10.04 11.62 -11.47
N GLU A 364 -10.23 12.43 -12.54
CA GLU A 364 -11.50 13.13 -12.81
C GLU A 364 -12.62 12.14 -13.17
N GLN A 365 -12.33 11.09 -13.97
CA GLN A 365 -13.33 10.08 -14.31
C GLN A 365 -13.81 9.34 -13.06
N ILE A 366 -12.87 8.92 -12.19
CA ILE A 366 -13.23 8.27 -10.93
C ILE A 366 -13.99 9.22 -10.01
N TRP A 367 -13.53 10.49 -9.87
CA TRP A 367 -14.25 11.51 -9.09
C TRP A 367 -15.72 11.65 -9.55
N HIS A 368 -15.95 11.64 -10.86
CA HIS A 368 -17.30 11.73 -11.42
C HIS A 368 -18.13 10.51 -11.01
N ALA A 369 -17.61 9.30 -11.19
CA ALA A 369 -18.30 8.06 -10.81
C ALA A 369 -18.61 8.02 -9.29
N VAL A 370 -17.65 8.43 -8.44
CA VAL A 370 -17.87 8.55 -6.98
C VAL A 370 -18.99 9.56 -6.68
N SER A 371 -19.02 10.69 -7.39
CA SER A 371 -20.05 11.72 -7.20
C SER A 371 -21.43 11.23 -7.61
N GLU A 372 -21.55 10.50 -8.72
CA GLU A 372 -22.82 9.92 -9.19
C GLU A 372 -23.31 8.82 -8.23
N LEU A 373 -22.42 7.92 -7.80
CA LEU A 373 -22.72 6.92 -6.79
C LEU A 373 -23.20 7.55 -5.48
N ASN A 374 -22.53 8.63 -5.01
CA ASN A 374 -22.88 9.31 -3.76
C ASN A 374 -24.25 10.04 -3.80
N LYS A 375 -24.80 10.31 -4.98
CA LYS A 375 -26.19 10.80 -5.12
C LYS A 375 -27.22 9.72 -4.81
N LYS A 376 -26.89 8.45 -5.12
CA LYS A 376 -27.77 7.28 -4.94
C LYS A 376 -27.59 6.62 -3.58
N LYS A 377 -26.33 6.44 -3.16
CA LYS A 377 -25.93 5.72 -1.95
C LYS A 377 -24.81 6.48 -1.24
N PRO A 378 -24.79 6.55 0.10
CA PRO A 378 -23.70 7.23 0.80
C PRO A 378 -22.35 6.59 0.50
N VAL A 379 -21.36 7.41 0.14
CA VAL A 379 -19.98 7.02 -0.06
C VAL A 379 -19.14 7.61 1.06
N VAL A 380 -18.37 6.75 1.74
CA VAL A 380 -17.39 7.13 2.77
C VAL A 380 -16.01 6.77 2.27
N VAL A 381 -15.08 7.69 2.35
CA VAL A 381 -13.65 7.43 2.07
C VAL A 381 -12.92 7.07 3.36
N SER A 382 -12.16 5.97 3.34
CA SER A 382 -11.17 5.57 4.33
C SER A 382 -9.78 5.69 3.71
N MET A 383 -9.00 6.66 4.15
CA MET A 383 -7.64 6.86 3.66
C MET A 383 -6.66 5.98 4.44
N GLY A 384 -5.84 5.20 3.75
CA GLY A 384 -4.74 4.42 4.30
C GLY A 384 -3.50 5.24 4.61
N GLY A 385 -2.32 4.73 4.31
CA GLY A 385 -1.05 5.44 4.50
C GLY A 385 -0.99 6.73 3.74
N MET A 386 -1.58 6.70 2.56
CA MET A 386 -1.54 7.81 1.64
C MET A 386 -2.84 7.92 0.84
N ALA A 387 -3.39 9.13 0.73
CA ALA A 387 -4.42 9.47 -0.23
C ALA A 387 -4.21 10.90 -0.69
N ALA A 388 -3.32 11.07 -1.66
CA ALA A 388 -2.83 12.39 -2.04
C ALA A 388 -2.95 12.63 -3.55
N SER A 389 -2.99 13.90 -3.95
CA SER A 389 -3.01 14.31 -5.35
C SER A 389 -4.23 13.74 -6.09
N GLY A 390 -4.05 12.90 -7.10
CA GLY A 390 -5.15 12.23 -7.82
C GLY A 390 -6.05 11.41 -6.89
N ALA A 391 -5.49 10.77 -5.87
CA ALA A 391 -6.24 10.00 -4.87
C ALA A 391 -7.08 10.91 -3.95
N TYR A 392 -6.55 12.07 -3.58
CA TYR A 392 -7.35 13.10 -2.89
C TYR A 392 -8.43 13.68 -3.81
N TYR A 393 -8.10 13.86 -5.10
CA TYR A 393 -9.04 14.35 -6.11
C TYR A 393 -10.30 13.47 -6.18
N MET A 394 -10.12 12.17 -6.40
CA MET A 394 -11.24 11.23 -6.52
C MET A 394 -12.07 11.13 -5.25
N SER A 395 -11.47 11.39 -4.07
CA SER A 395 -12.17 11.39 -2.78
C SER A 395 -13.20 12.52 -2.63
N MET A 396 -13.09 13.58 -3.43
CA MET A 396 -13.93 14.79 -3.29
C MET A 396 -15.39 14.60 -3.74
N GLY A 397 -15.70 13.47 -4.37
CA GLY A 397 -17.09 13.07 -4.66
C GLY A 397 -17.83 12.43 -3.48
N ALA A 398 -17.12 12.02 -2.42
CA ALA A 398 -17.66 11.29 -1.29
C ALA A 398 -18.40 12.20 -0.28
N ARG A 399 -19.29 11.58 0.50
CA ARG A 399 -20.07 12.27 1.55
C ARG A 399 -19.28 12.52 2.83
N TYR A 400 -18.33 11.65 3.14
CA TYR A 400 -17.52 11.73 4.34
C TYR A 400 -16.12 11.19 4.07
N VAL A 401 -15.10 11.83 4.61
CA VAL A 401 -13.69 11.47 4.39
C VAL A 401 -13.00 11.25 5.73
N MET A 402 -12.52 10.03 5.96
CA MET A 402 -11.77 9.63 7.16
C MET A 402 -10.32 9.31 6.82
N ALA A 403 -9.44 9.54 7.77
CA ALA A 403 -8.01 9.21 7.69
C ALA A 403 -7.45 8.83 9.06
N GLN A 404 -6.24 8.25 9.09
CA GLN A 404 -5.49 8.13 10.33
C GLN A 404 -4.77 9.46 10.64
N PRO A 405 -4.40 9.73 11.90
CA PRO A 405 -3.56 10.87 12.25
C PRO A 405 -2.25 10.93 11.45
N THR A 406 -1.70 9.78 11.08
CA THR A 406 -0.45 9.61 10.35
C THR A 406 -0.60 9.48 8.82
N THR A 407 -1.81 9.51 8.29
CA THR A 407 -2.07 9.51 6.84
C THR A 407 -1.45 10.74 6.18
N LEU A 408 -0.83 10.56 5.00
CA LEU A 408 -0.39 11.64 4.13
C LEU A 408 -1.46 11.93 3.08
N THR A 409 -1.90 13.20 2.98
CA THR A 409 -2.99 13.58 2.09
C THR A 409 -2.81 14.98 1.48
N GLY A 410 -3.80 15.47 0.75
CA GLY A 410 -3.73 16.76 0.09
C GLY A 410 -2.96 16.69 -1.22
N SER A 411 -1.79 17.31 -1.30
CA SER A 411 -0.99 17.44 -2.53
C SER A 411 -1.82 17.98 -3.71
N ILE A 412 -2.75 18.94 -3.40
CA ILE A 412 -3.67 19.54 -4.38
C ILE A 412 -2.84 20.35 -5.37
N GLY A 413 -2.48 19.74 -6.48
CA GLY A 413 -1.61 20.31 -7.50
C GLY A 413 -1.40 19.34 -8.66
N ILE A 414 -1.08 19.90 -9.83
CA ILE A 414 -0.85 19.16 -11.08
C ILE A 414 0.53 19.51 -11.64
N PHE A 415 1.17 18.55 -12.26
CA PHE A 415 2.42 18.74 -12.98
C PHE A 415 2.46 17.87 -14.23
N GLY A 416 3.35 18.21 -15.15
CA GLY A 416 3.83 17.36 -16.24
C GLY A 416 5.35 17.29 -16.16
N ALA A 417 5.91 16.10 -16.25
CA ALA A 417 7.34 15.86 -16.37
C ALA A 417 7.58 15.16 -17.72
N LEU A 418 8.29 15.84 -18.61
CA LEU A 418 8.51 15.42 -19.99
C LEU A 418 9.99 15.07 -20.14
N PRO A 419 10.36 13.79 -20.25
CA PRO A 419 11.73 13.42 -20.55
C PRO A 419 12.10 13.83 -21.97
N ASP A 420 13.30 14.37 -22.14
CA ASP A 420 13.89 14.74 -23.42
C ASP A 420 15.12 13.88 -23.68
N PHE A 421 14.98 12.91 -24.54
CA PHE A 421 16.03 11.99 -25.01
C PHE A 421 16.72 12.48 -26.27
N SER A 422 16.36 13.65 -26.80
CA SER A 422 16.84 14.11 -28.13
C SER A 422 18.35 14.19 -28.19
N ASN A 423 19.03 14.66 -27.15
CA ASN A 423 20.50 14.70 -27.10
C ASN A 423 21.13 13.30 -27.02
N LEU A 424 20.54 12.37 -26.24
CA LEU A 424 20.95 10.98 -26.21
C LEU A 424 20.87 10.37 -27.59
N LEU A 425 19.71 10.48 -28.24
CA LEU A 425 19.47 9.87 -29.55
C LEU A 425 20.29 10.52 -30.66
N THR A 426 20.28 11.86 -30.75
CA THR A 426 20.88 12.55 -31.93
C THR A 426 22.37 12.79 -31.80
N LYS A 427 22.87 13.15 -30.60
CA LYS A 427 24.29 13.50 -30.40
C LYS A 427 25.13 12.34 -29.94
N LYS A 428 24.61 11.49 -29.01
CA LYS A 428 25.42 10.39 -28.47
C LYS A 428 25.27 9.10 -29.28
N LEU A 429 24.06 8.74 -29.71
CA LEU A 429 23.79 7.54 -30.50
C LEU A 429 23.83 7.80 -32.01
N GLY A 430 23.81 9.08 -32.46
CA GLY A 430 24.01 9.45 -33.86
C GLY A 430 22.77 9.30 -34.75
N PHE A 431 21.57 9.08 -34.22
CA PHE A 431 20.34 9.05 -34.98
C PHE A 431 20.13 10.39 -35.72
N LYS A 432 19.63 10.32 -36.93
CA LYS A 432 19.25 11.48 -37.75
C LYS A 432 17.75 11.42 -38.01
N TYR A 433 17.11 12.56 -37.89
CA TYR A 433 15.68 12.75 -38.14
C TYR A 433 15.52 13.80 -39.25
N ASP A 434 14.59 13.55 -40.13
CA ASP A 434 14.12 14.49 -41.13
C ASP A 434 12.61 14.61 -41.03
N GLU A 435 12.02 15.76 -41.38
CA GLU A 435 10.59 15.97 -41.19
C GLU A 435 9.98 16.67 -42.42
N VAL A 436 8.79 16.20 -42.80
CA VAL A 436 7.89 16.87 -43.72
C VAL A 436 6.59 17.17 -43.01
N LYS A 437 6.12 18.40 -43.07
CA LYS A 437 4.96 18.87 -42.28
C LYS A 437 3.87 19.42 -43.19
N THR A 438 2.63 19.11 -42.88
CA THR A 438 1.46 19.77 -43.46
C THR A 438 1.10 21.06 -42.71
N ASN A 439 1.34 21.07 -41.39
CA ASN A 439 1.03 22.19 -40.50
C ASN A 439 2.19 22.46 -39.54
N LYS A 440 2.26 23.65 -38.97
CA LYS A 440 3.35 24.10 -38.10
C LYS A 440 3.72 23.10 -37.00
N ASN A 441 2.74 22.53 -36.33
CA ASN A 441 2.91 21.68 -35.15
C ASN A 441 2.64 20.19 -35.41
N SER A 442 2.55 19.72 -36.70
CA SER A 442 2.26 18.31 -36.98
C SER A 442 3.34 17.34 -36.50
N ALA A 443 4.58 17.80 -36.27
CA ALA A 443 5.66 17.00 -35.71
C ALA A 443 5.86 17.14 -34.19
N TYR A 444 4.84 17.57 -33.46
CA TYR A 444 4.95 17.74 -31.98
C TYR A 444 5.26 16.43 -31.26
N MET A 445 4.82 15.29 -31.78
CA MET A 445 5.14 13.96 -31.24
C MET A 445 6.63 13.60 -31.28
N GLY A 446 7.42 14.31 -32.09
CA GLY A 446 8.88 14.18 -32.15
C GLY A 446 9.61 14.98 -31.08
N ALA A 447 8.92 15.82 -30.33
CA ALA A 447 9.51 16.55 -29.19
C ALA A 447 9.96 15.58 -28.10
N GLY A 448 11.13 15.82 -27.53
CA GLY A 448 11.76 14.93 -26.56
C GLY A 448 12.42 13.66 -27.15
N THR A 449 12.33 13.45 -28.46
CA THR A 449 13.01 12.33 -29.15
C THR A 449 13.85 12.81 -30.33
N ALA A 450 13.23 13.34 -31.39
CA ALA A 450 13.92 13.86 -32.56
C ALA A 450 14.53 15.25 -32.29
N ARG A 451 13.93 16.03 -31.45
CA ARG A 451 14.34 17.39 -31.08
C ARG A 451 13.87 17.72 -29.62
N PRO A 452 14.45 18.74 -28.99
CA PRO A 452 13.92 19.28 -27.74
C PRO A 452 12.50 19.83 -27.88
N TRP A 453 11.80 19.94 -26.74
CA TRP A 453 10.52 20.65 -26.65
C TRP A 453 10.71 22.13 -27.00
N SER A 454 9.85 22.68 -27.85
CA SER A 454 9.85 24.10 -28.16
C SER A 454 9.17 24.92 -27.06
N GLN A 455 9.50 26.21 -26.96
CA GLN A 455 8.89 27.11 -25.99
C GLN A 455 7.37 27.25 -26.20
N GLU A 456 6.90 27.18 -27.45
CA GLU A 456 5.47 27.20 -27.78
C GLU A 456 4.75 25.97 -27.23
N GLU A 457 5.31 24.77 -27.45
CA GLU A 457 4.76 23.51 -26.92
C GLU A 457 4.73 23.53 -25.40
N ILE A 458 5.79 23.96 -24.74
CA ILE A 458 5.85 24.12 -23.27
C ILE A 458 4.77 25.09 -22.79
N THR A 459 4.54 26.20 -23.50
CA THR A 459 3.51 27.19 -23.15
C THR A 459 2.10 26.59 -23.22
N HIS A 460 1.81 25.79 -24.25
CA HIS A 460 0.54 25.09 -24.39
C HIS A 460 0.35 24.04 -23.29
N LEU A 461 1.39 23.27 -22.96
CA LEU A 461 1.36 22.30 -21.86
C LEU A 461 1.15 22.98 -20.51
N GLN A 462 1.84 24.12 -20.25
CA GLN A 462 1.64 24.88 -19.02
C GLN A 462 0.19 25.39 -18.91
N ALA A 463 -0.38 25.88 -20.01
CA ALA A 463 -1.79 26.29 -20.03
C ALA A 463 -2.74 25.13 -19.75
N TYR A 464 -2.45 23.93 -20.26
CA TYR A 464 -3.21 22.72 -19.96
C TYR A 464 -3.13 22.34 -18.46
N VAL A 465 -1.92 22.35 -17.88
CA VAL A 465 -1.70 22.09 -16.44
C VAL A 465 -2.41 23.13 -15.57
N ASN A 466 -2.39 24.41 -15.98
CA ASN A 466 -3.09 25.48 -15.25
C ASN A 466 -4.61 25.25 -15.22
N ARG A 467 -5.22 24.82 -16.34
CA ARG A 467 -6.65 24.47 -16.39
C ARG A 467 -6.99 23.29 -15.50
N GLY A 468 -6.14 22.23 -15.54
CA GLY A 468 -6.31 21.06 -14.68
C GLY A 468 -6.24 21.42 -13.19
N TYR A 469 -5.30 22.29 -12.81
CA TYR A 469 -5.17 22.76 -11.43
C TYR A 469 -6.41 23.59 -10.98
N ALA A 470 -6.91 24.47 -11.84
CA ALA A 470 -8.11 25.22 -11.55
C ALA A 470 -9.33 24.29 -11.34
N LEU A 471 -9.44 23.24 -12.16
CA LEU A 471 -10.49 22.22 -12.00
C LEU A 471 -10.33 21.45 -10.69
N PHE A 472 -9.12 21.01 -10.35
CA PHE A 472 -8.86 20.30 -9.08
C PHE A 472 -9.26 21.15 -7.87
N ARG A 473 -8.85 22.43 -7.82
CA ARG A 473 -9.26 23.34 -6.74
C ARG A 473 -10.78 23.47 -6.65
N LYS A 474 -11.45 23.52 -7.80
CA LYS A 474 -12.93 23.58 -7.83
C LYS A 474 -13.53 22.31 -7.22
N ARG A 475 -13.05 21.10 -7.59
CA ARG A 475 -13.55 19.84 -7.03
C ARG A 475 -13.35 19.78 -5.51
N VAL A 476 -12.20 20.27 -5.02
CA VAL A 476 -11.96 20.37 -3.58
C VAL A 476 -12.89 21.39 -2.91
N ALA A 477 -13.06 22.56 -3.51
CA ALA A 477 -13.98 23.58 -3.00
C ALA A 477 -15.41 23.05 -2.86
N ASP A 478 -15.92 22.39 -3.90
CA ASP A 478 -17.24 21.79 -3.93
C ASP A 478 -17.36 20.66 -2.88
N GLY A 479 -16.41 19.71 -2.85
CA GLY A 479 -16.43 18.56 -1.94
C GLY A 479 -16.21 18.92 -0.47
N ARG A 480 -15.43 19.96 -0.18
CA ARG A 480 -15.12 20.41 1.19
C ARG A 480 -15.97 21.61 1.64
N LYS A 481 -16.88 22.11 0.78
CA LYS A 481 -17.74 23.29 1.05
C LYS A 481 -16.91 24.51 1.45
N MET A 482 -15.83 24.76 0.71
CA MET A 482 -14.91 25.88 0.85
C MET A 482 -14.99 26.77 -0.39
N ASN A 483 -14.56 28.03 -0.28
CA ASN A 483 -14.34 28.81 -1.50
C ASN A 483 -12.95 28.48 -2.13
N VAL A 484 -12.79 28.79 -3.42
CA VAL A 484 -11.58 28.42 -4.18
C VAL A 484 -10.34 29.14 -3.63
N GLU A 485 -10.51 30.34 -3.09
CA GLU A 485 -9.45 31.16 -2.49
C GLU A 485 -8.95 30.56 -1.15
N GLU A 486 -9.87 29.97 -0.38
CA GLU A 486 -9.49 29.21 0.83
C GLU A 486 -8.74 27.94 0.46
N VAL A 487 -9.21 27.22 -0.58
CA VAL A 487 -8.49 26.04 -1.09
C VAL A 487 -7.09 26.41 -1.57
N GLU A 488 -6.92 27.53 -2.29
CA GLU A 488 -5.62 27.97 -2.79
C GLU A 488 -4.57 28.13 -1.67
N LYS A 489 -4.98 28.64 -0.50
CA LYS A 489 -4.07 28.84 0.64
C LYS A 489 -3.49 27.54 1.20
N ILE A 490 -4.21 26.43 1.05
CA ILE A 490 -3.83 25.10 1.57
C ILE A 490 -3.44 24.10 0.47
N ALA A 491 -3.55 24.52 -0.80
CA ALA A 491 -3.24 23.74 -1.99
C ALA A 491 -1.76 23.92 -2.42
N GLN A 492 -1.54 24.33 -3.65
CA GLN A 492 -0.22 24.53 -4.27
C GLN A 492 0.67 23.28 -4.25
N GLY A 493 0.05 22.10 -4.27
CA GLY A 493 0.75 20.82 -4.23
C GLY A 493 1.23 20.38 -2.84
N ARG A 494 0.85 21.11 -1.76
CA ARG A 494 1.30 20.82 -0.39
C ARG A 494 0.71 19.51 0.13
N VAL A 495 1.61 18.67 0.67
CA VAL A 495 1.25 17.44 1.40
C VAL A 495 0.97 17.81 2.86
N TRP A 496 -0.07 17.21 3.41
CA TRP A 496 -0.51 17.39 4.77
C TRP A 496 -0.57 16.07 5.52
N LEU A 497 -0.13 16.07 6.76
CA LEU A 497 -0.37 14.95 7.67
C LEU A 497 -1.85 14.96 8.11
N GLY A 498 -2.45 13.80 8.36
CA GLY A 498 -3.85 13.67 8.77
C GLY A 498 -4.24 14.59 9.92
N THR A 499 -3.35 14.73 10.92
CA THR A 499 -3.55 15.68 12.04
C THR A 499 -3.71 17.13 11.60
N ASP A 500 -2.97 17.56 10.60
CA ASP A 500 -3.09 18.92 10.05
C ASP A 500 -4.25 19.02 9.06
N ALA A 501 -4.45 17.99 8.23
CA ALA A 501 -5.57 17.90 7.27
C ALA A 501 -6.93 18.07 7.96
N LYS A 502 -7.10 17.53 9.16
CA LYS A 502 -8.30 17.70 9.97
C LYS A 502 -8.51 19.15 10.41
N LYS A 503 -7.44 19.82 10.87
CA LYS A 503 -7.49 21.23 11.32
C LYS A 503 -7.89 22.18 10.20
N ILE A 504 -7.41 21.91 8.97
CA ILE A 504 -7.69 22.72 7.77
C ILE A 504 -8.89 22.21 6.96
N LYS A 505 -9.67 21.27 7.52
CA LYS A 505 -10.92 20.73 6.96
C LYS A 505 -10.75 19.95 5.64
N LEU A 506 -9.59 19.40 5.36
CA LEU A 506 -9.37 18.52 4.21
C LEU A 506 -9.96 17.11 4.45
N ILE A 507 -10.18 16.70 5.70
CA ILE A 507 -10.87 15.48 6.11
C ILE A 507 -11.95 15.78 7.15
N ASP A 508 -12.92 14.87 7.32
CA ASP A 508 -14.04 15.02 8.24
C ASP A 508 -13.79 14.41 9.62
N GLY A 509 -12.95 13.37 9.70
CA GLY A 509 -12.68 12.69 10.96
C GLY A 509 -11.46 11.80 10.92
N PHE A 510 -11.06 11.33 12.11
CA PHE A 510 -10.13 10.23 12.25
C PHE A 510 -10.91 8.92 12.42
N GLY A 511 -10.36 7.83 11.88
CA GLY A 511 -10.94 6.51 12.06
C GLY A 511 -10.22 5.45 11.21
N SER A 512 -10.44 4.20 11.61
CA SER A 512 -10.03 2.99 10.92
C SER A 512 -10.96 2.68 9.73
N LEU A 513 -10.66 1.61 8.99
CA LEU A 513 -11.57 1.06 7.99
C LEU A 513 -12.90 0.64 8.64
N ASP A 514 -12.85 -0.02 9.79
CA ASP A 514 -14.06 -0.40 10.56
C ASP A 514 -14.91 0.82 10.94
N ASP A 515 -14.27 1.92 11.38
CA ASP A 515 -14.99 3.16 11.70
C ASP A 515 -15.65 3.77 10.45
N ALA A 516 -15.02 3.65 9.30
CA ALA A 516 -15.60 4.10 8.03
C ALA A 516 -16.80 3.23 7.61
N ILE A 517 -16.74 1.91 7.82
CA ILE A 517 -17.87 0.99 7.58
C ILE A 517 -19.05 1.35 8.51
N VAL A 518 -18.78 1.52 9.79
CA VAL A 518 -19.81 1.97 10.76
C VAL A 518 -20.39 3.32 10.37
N LYS A 519 -19.56 4.24 9.88
CA LYS A 519 -20.03 5.54 9.40
C LYS A 519 -20.90 5.42 8.15
N ALA A 520 -20.55 4.52 7.23
CA ALA A 520 -21.35 4.23 6.04
C ALA A 520 -22.71 3.65 6.42
N ALA A 521 -22.78 2.69 7.36
CA ALA A 521 -24.01 2.15 7.90
C ALA A 521 -24.92 3.24 8.51
N GLN A 522 -24.33 4.13 9.33
CA GLN A 522 -25.06 5.27 9.92
C GLN A 522 -25.66 6.19 8.85
N LEU A 523 -24.90 6.49 7.80
CA LEU A 523 -25.34 7.36 6.71
C LEU A 523 -26.42 6.70 5.84
N ALA A 524 -26.36 5.36 5.69
CA ALA A 524 -27.38 4.56 5.01
C ALA A 524 -28.59 4.24 5.92
N LYS A 525 -28.50 4.51 7.23
CA LYS A 525 -29.52 4.21 8.25
C LYS A 525 -29.84 2.72 8.35
N ILE A 526 -28.82 1.87 8.27
CA ILE A 526 -28.90 0.43 8.45
C ILE A 526 -28.17 0.01 9.72
N SER A 527 -28.68 -1.02 10.42
CA SER A 527 -28.09 -1.54 11.67
C SER A 527 -27.62 -2.99 11.54
N ASP A 528 -28.20 -3.74 10.63
CA ASP A 528 -27.82 -5.12 10.31
C ASP A 528 -27.30 -5.14 8.88
N TYR A 529 -26.03 -5.45 8.71
CA TYR A 529 -25.36 -5.43 7.41
C TYR A 529 -24.18 -6.41 7.36
N GLN A 530 -23.88 -6.81 6.15
CA GLN A 530 -22.66 -7.52 5.81
C GLN A 530 -21.72 -6.62 5.01
N THR A 531 -20.43 -6.95 4.99
CA THR A 531 -19.44 -6.28 4.16
C THR A 531 -18.94 -7.20 3.06
N THR A 532 -18.86 -6.68 1.83
CA THR A 532 -18.29 -7.38 0.69
C THR A 532 -17.14 -6.56 0.12
N GLU A 533 -16.02 -7.21 -0.14
CA GLU A 533 -14.81 -6.57 -0.64
C GLU A 533 -14.74 -6.53 -2.16
N TYR A 534 -14.41 -5.35 -2.70
CA TYR A 534 -14.28 -5.08 -4.14
C TYR A 534 -12.91 -4.47 -4.47
N PRO A 535 -12.38 -4.60 -5.72
CA PRO A 535 -12.94 -5.46 -6.76
C PRO A 535 -12.97 -6.93 -6.32
N MET A 536 -13.89 -7.72 -6.89
CA MET A 536 -13.91 -9.17 -6.62
C MET A 536 -12.57 -9.76 -7.05
N GLN A 537 -11.98 -10.58 -6.18
CA GLN A 537 -10.74 -11.28 -6.55
C GLN A 537 -11.04 -12.35 -7.60
N ALA A 538 -10.16 -12.44 -8.59
CA ALA A 538 -10.24 -13.51 -9.58
C ALA A 538 -10.14 -14.88 -8.89
N ASP A 539 -10.95 -15.84 -9.33
CA ASP A 539 -10.89 -17.21 -8.83
C ASP A 539 -9.48 -17.80 -9.11
N TRP A 540 -9.00 -18.68 -8.23
CA TRP A 540 -7.68 -19.31 -8.35
C TRP A 540 -7.43 -19.91 -9.75
N MET A 541 -8.48 -20.36 -10.44
CA MET A 541 -8.41 -20.91 -11.79
C MET A 541 -8.17 -19.81 -12.84
N GLU A 542 -8.78 -18.64 -12.68
CA GLU A 542 -8.52 -17.48 -13.53
C GLU A 542 -7.11 -16.92 -13.32
N GLN A 543 -6.64 -16.92 -12.07
CA GLN A 543 -5.26 -16.56 -11.72
C GLN A 543 -4.25 -17.53 -12.33
N LEU A 544 -4.55 -18.85 -12.33
CA LEU A 544 -3.71 -19.86 -12.97
C LEU A 544 -3.62 -19.64 -14.48
N LEU A 545 -4.73 -19.37 -15.13
CA LEU A 545 -4.80 -19.16 -16.58
C LEU A 545 -4.08 -17.87 -17.00
N SER A 546 -4.20 -16.81 -16.23
CA SER A 546 -3.49 -15.56 -16.50
C SER A 546 -1.97 -15.71 -16.34
N GLN A 547 -1.50 -16.39 -15.30
CA GLN A 547 -0.06 -16.61 -15.08
C GLN A 547 0.58 -17.55 -16.10
N VAL A 548 -0.14 -18.52 -16.64
CA VAL A 548 0.37 -19.37 -17.74
C VAL A 548 0.57 -18.56 -19.01
N SER A 549 -0.22 -17.51 -19.23
CA SER A 549 -0.07 -16.61 -20.38
C SER A 549 1.05 -15.55 -20.22
N ASP A 550 1.40 -15.19 -18.97
CA ASP A 550 2.32 -14.06 -18.69
C ASP A 550 3.80 -14.46 -18.43
N ASN A 551 4.11 -15.75 -18.41
CA ASN A 551 5.41 -16.27 -17.90
C ASN A 551 6.68 -15.93 -18.73
N SER A 552 6.60 -15.14 -19.79
CA SER A 552 7.76 -14.78 -20.62
C SER A 552 8.49 -13.49 -20.19
N GLY A 553 7.89 -12.66 -19.33
CA GLY A 553 8.42 -11.35 -18.89
C GLY A 553 9.32 -11.39 -17.64
N ASN A 554 9.02 -12.26 -16.70
CA ASN A 554 9.62 -12.23 -15.35
C ASN A 554 11.13 -12.56 -15.30
N TYR A 555 11.63 -13.43 -16.18
CA TYR A 555 13.05 -13.83 -16.18
C TYR A 555 14.01 -12.69 -16.53
N LEU A 556 13.66 -11.86 -17.51
CA LEU A 556 14.48 -10.71 -17.91
C LEU A 556 14.57 -9.65 -16.82
N ASP A 557 13.53 -9.51 -16.05
CA ASP A 557 13.44 -8.52 -14.99
C ASP A 557 14.26 -8.89 -13.75
N GLU A 558 14.22 -10.15 -13.33
CA GLU A 558 15.11 -10.66 -12.27
C GLU A 558 16.58 -10.49 -12.65
N GLN A 559 16.95 -10.75 -13.91
CA GLN A 559 18.31 -10.53 -14.39
C GLN A 559 18.69 -9.04 -14.36
N LEU A 560 17.78 -8.14 -14.70
CA LEU A 560 17.98 -6.70 -14.61
C LEU A 560 18.12 -6.22 -13.15
N LYS A 561 17.32 -6.73 -12.22
CA LYS A 561 17.46 -6.45 -10.77
C LYS A 561 18.83 -6.87 -10.25
N LEU A 562 19.24 -8.10 -10.57
CA LEU A 562 20.53 -8.63 -10.17
C LEU A 562 21.71 -7.85 -10.78
N THR A 563 21.58 -7.42 -12.04
CA THR A 563 22.64 -6.72 -12.77
C THR A 563 22.77 -5.26 -12.37
N LEU A 564 21.68 -4.58 -12.15
CA LEU A 564 21.63 -3.14 -11.86
C LEU A 564 21.70 -2.81 -10.36
N GLY A 565 21.37 -3.77 -9.47
CA GLY A 565 21.39 -3.56 -8.03
C GLY A 565 20.68 -2.24 -7.64
N ASN A 566 21.38 -1.36 -6.94
CA ASN A 566 20.84 -0.05 -6.52
C ASN A 566 20.49 0.90 -7.68
N LEU A 567 20.95 0.62 -8.91
CA LEU A 567 20.60 1.40 -10.10
C LEU A 567 19.30 0.91 -10.76
N TYR A 568 18.76 -0.21 -10.28
CA TYR A 568 17.52 -0.77 -10.84
C TYR A 568 16.33 0.18 -10.66
N GLN A 569 16.12 0.72 -9.48
CA GLN A 569 15.02 1.66 -9.20
C GLN A 569 15.09 2.94 -10.06
N PRO A 570 16.23 3.63 -10.20
CA PRO A 570 16.38 4.73 -11.15
C PRO A 570 16.11 4.34 -12.61
N PHE A 571 16.53 3.14 -13.03
CA PHE A 571 16.27 2.63 -14.38
C PHE A 571 14.77 2.40 -14.62
N VAL A 572 14.07 1.74 -13.69
CA VAL A 572 12.61 1.55 -13.73
C VAL A 572 11.89 2.88 -13.81
N MET A 573 12.33 3.85 -13.03
CA MET A 573 11.77 5.19 -13.00
C MET A 573 11.85 5.89 -14.35
N ILE A 574 13.01 5.85 -15.01
CA ILE A 574 13.22 6.43 -16.34
C ILE A 574 12.36 5.72 -17.38
N ARG A 575 12.24 4.41 -17.30
CA ARG A 575 11.43 3.61 -18.23
C ARG A 575 9.93 3.90 -18.04
N ASN A 576 9.43 3.86 -16.81
CA ASN A 576 8.01 4.11 -16.52
C ASN A 576 7.56 5.52 -16.91
N MET A 577 8.48 6.49 -17.00
CA MET A 577 8.18 7.83 -17.51
C MET A 577 7.82 7.86 -18.99
N LYS A 578 8.31 6.91 -19.79
CA LYS A 578 7.96 6.82 -21.22
C LYS A 578 6.53 6.30 -21.41
N GLU A 579 6.03 5.54 -20.47
CA GLU A 579 4.71 4.88 -20.53
C GLU A 579 3.62 5.66 -19.77
N LYS A 580 4.02 6.60 -18.88
CA LYS A 580 3.07 7.43 -18.12
C LYS A 580 2.62 8.64 -18.92
N GLU A 581 1.36 8.97 -18.78
CA GLU A 581 0.81 10.22 -19.32
C GLU A 581 1.59 11.43 -18.80
N PRO A 582 1.89 12.41 -19.66
CA PRO A 582 2.79 13.52 -19.33
C PRO A 582 2.24 14.46 -18.26
N VAL A 583 0.93 14.46 -18.01
CA VAL A 583 0.28 15.31 -17.00
C VAL A 583 -0.23 14.45 -15.85
N GLN A 584 0.39 14.61 -14.70
CA GLN A 584 0.18 13.77 -13.53
C GLN A 584 -0.32 14.58 -12.32
N ALA A 585 -1.27 14.00 -11.59
CA ALA A 585 -1.62 14.38 -10.24
C ALA A 585 -1.04 13.31 -9.29
N ALA A 586 0.26 13.36 -9.04
CA ALA A 586 0.98 12.41 -8.20
C ALA A 586 1.68 13.09 -7.02
N LEU A 587 2.05 12.31 -6.02
CA LEU A 587 2.78 12.82 -4.86
C LEU A 587 4.14 13.38 -5.23
N PRO A 588 4.64 14.34 -4.46
CA PRO A 588 5.90 15.02 -4.78
C PRO A 588 7.18 14.24 -4.45
N PHE A 589 7.10 13.04 -3.90
CA PHE A 589 8.30 12.26 -3.49
C PHE A 589 7.98 10.78 -3.32
N PHE A 590 9.03 9.95 -3.38
CA PHE A 590 8.96 8.56 -2.94
C PHE A 590 9.29 8.50 -1.45
N LEU A 591 8.37 7.93 -0.67
CA LEU A 591 8.61 7.59 0.73
C LEU A 591 9.40 6.28 0.78
N ASN A 592 10.72 6.37 0.79
CA ASN A 592 11.54 5.29 1.31
C ASN A 592 11.73 5.56 2.79
N ILE A 593 10.90 4.97 3.60
CA ILE A 593 11.00 4.98 5.06
C ILE A 593 11.54 3.61 5.43
N ASN A 594 12.87 3.55 5.62
CA ASN A 594 13.52 2.39 6.19
C ASN A 594 13.30 2.34 7.69
#